data_f233d3c9484d12f7751c37d2d979e60c
#
_entry.id   f233d3c9484d12f7751c37d2d979e60c
#
_cell.length_a   1.000
_cell.length_b   1.000
_cell.length_c   1.000
_cell.angle_alpha   90.00
_cell.angle_beta   90.00
_cell.angle_gamma   90.00
#
_symmetry.space_group_name_H-M   'P 1'
#
loop_
_entity.id
_entity.type
_entity.pdbx_description
1 polymer ?
#
loop_
_entity_poly.entity_id
_entity_poly.type
_entity_poly.pdbx_seq_one_letter_code
_entity_poly.pdbx_strand_id
1 'polypeptide(L)'
;MMSTSLLKTDLGPRMDLLEFASTSGSPEPALLAALRTATWQRTRHGRLMSDVHTGRVLAMVSRMVRPRVALELGTFTGYGTLCLLEGLHPEGTLHTVERNDELFPLHDEFWPRAEGHGRIHRHHGEAMAVLENWDPETLGTIDCAYVDADKQGINAQLEALLPLLSKKGWMLFDNTWWNGTLGGPEAATGPKPDALRALNQRLRMDSTLETVVLPVGDGLTMVRKH
;
A
#
# COMPACT_ATOMS: atom_id res chain seq x y z
N MET A 1 16.09 -11.55 -27.33
CA MET A 1 16.38 -10.17 -26.92
C MET A 1 15.40 -9.26 -27.67
N MET A 2 14.25 -8.94 -27.08
CA MET A 2 13.34 -7.95 -27.63
C MET A 2 13.85 -6.56 -27.25
N SER A 3 13.98 -5.72 -28.26
CA SER A 3 14.50 -4.37 -28.18
C SER A 3 13.75 -3.51 -27.15
N THR A 4 14.47 -2.96 -26.19
CA THR A 4 14.04 -1.97 -25.20
C THR A 4 13.62 -0.61 -25.82
N SER A 5 13.53 -0.50 -27.13
CA SER A 5 13.26 0.76 -27.82
C SER A 5 11.77 1.17 -27.86
N LEU A 6 10.85 0.29 -27.49
CA LEU A 6 9.41 0.57 -27.52
C LEU A 6 8.88 1.29 -26.25
N LEU A 7 9.72 1.49 -25.23
CA LEU A 7 9.32 2.16 -23.98
C LEU A 7 9.90 3.58 -23.81
N LYS A 8 10.59 4.11 -24.81
CA LYS A 8 10.90 5.54 -24.85
C LYS A 8 9.68 6.28 -25.41
N THR A 9 8.63 6.39 -24.63
CA THR A 9 7.77 7.55 -24.73
C THR A 9 8.62 8.73 -24.26
N ASP A 10 8.81 9.71 -25.14
CA ASP A 10 9.34 11.02 -24.82
C ASP A 10 8.26 11.75 -23.99
N LEU A 11 8.03 11.22 -22.78
CA LEU A 11 7.16 11.83 -21.78
C LEU A 11 7.93 13.03 -21.28
N GLY A 12 7.41 14.22 -21.55
CA GLY A 12 7.92 15.48 -21.04
C GLY A 12 8.17 15.47 -19.53
N PRO A 13 8.55 16.60 -18.92
CA PRO A 13 8.92 16.63 -17.51
C PRO A 13 7.88 15.90 -16.65
N ARG A 14 8.34 14.99 -15.81
CA ARG A 14 7.49 14.12 -14.97
C ARG A 14 6.50 14.91 -14.10
N MET A 15 6.85 16.15 -13.78
CA MET A 15 5.98 17.11 -13.07
C MET A 15 4.68 17.40 -13.83
N ASP A 16 4.74 17.54 -15.15
CA ASP A 16 3.57 17.85 -15.96
C ASP A 16 2.54 16.71 -15.97
N LEU A 17 3.02 15.47 -15.91
CA LEU A 17 2.14 14.29 -15.84
C LEU A 17 1.43 14.16 -14.50
N LEU A 18 2.13 14.44 -13.40
CA LEU A 18 1.54 14.42 -12.05
C LEU A 18 0.53 15.56 -11.87
N GLU A 19 0.84 16.75 -12.39
CA GLU A 19 -0.06 17.89 -12.38
C GLU A 19 -1.31 17.60 -13.22
N PHE A 20 -1.14 17.08 -14.44
CA PHE A 20 -2.24 16.64 -15.30
C PHE A 20 -3.11 15.60 -14.62
N ALA A 21 -2.52 14.55 -14.00
CA ALA A 21 -3.26 13.52 -13.30
C ALA A 21 -4.05 14.08 -12.11
N SER A 22 -3.45 15.03 -11.36
CA SER A 22 -4.10 15.68 -10.21
C SER A 22 -5.29 16.54 -10.61
N THR A 23 -5.20 17.22 -11.76
CA THR A 23 -6.24 18.14 -12.23
C THR A 23 -7.33 17.47 -13.06
N SER A 24 -7.02 16.30 -13.65
CA SER A 24 -7.93 15.54 -14.51
C SER A 24 -8.70 14.43 -13.76
N GLY A 25 -8.21 14.02 -12.59
CA GLY A 25 -8.85 13.01 -11.75
C GLY A 25 -9.97 13.58 -10.87
N SER A 26 -10.70 12.69 -10.17
CA SER A 26 -11.63 13.10 -9.13
C SER A 26 -10.90 13.80 -7.98
N PRO A 27 -11.46 14.86 -7.39
CA PRO A 27 -10.81 15.56 -6.28
C PRO A 27 -10.62 14.65 -5.07
N GLU A 28 -9.57 14.92 -4.29
CA GLU A 28 -9.33 14.26 -3.02
C GLU A 28 -10.52 14.48 -2.06
N PRO A 29 -11.07 13.43 -1.42
CA PRO A 29 -12.11 13.59 -0.42
C PRO A 29 -11.69 14.52 0.71
N ALA A 30 -12.63 15.38 1.18
CA ALA A 30 -12.34 16.41 2.18
C ALA A 30 -11.73 15.84 3.48
N LEU A 31 -12.18 14.68 3.94
CA LEU A 31 -11.65 14.03 5.13
C LEU A 31 -10.18 13.64 4.93
N LEU A 32 -9.82 13.07 3.78
CA LEU A 32 -8.45 12.70 3.44
C LEU A 32 -7.54 13.94 3.31
N ALA A 33 -8.02 15.00 2.68
CA ALA A 33 -7.28 16.26 2.60
C ALA A 33 -7.02 16.88 4.00
N ALA A 34 -8.00 16.78 4.91
CA ALA A 34 -7.85 17.23 6.29
C ALA A 34 -6.83 16.37 7.06
N LEU A 35 -6.90 15.04 6.93
CA LEU A 35 -5.93 14.12 7.53
C LEU A 35 -4.51 14.38 7.00
N ARG A 36 -4.36 14.52 5.68
CA ARG A 36 -3.08 14.85 5.03
C ARG A 36 -2.49 16.14 5.60
N THR A 37 -3.30 17.19 5.72
CA THR A 37 -2.87 18.47 6.31
C THR A 37 -2.42 18.29 7.76
N ALA A 38 -3.21 17.59 8.58
CA ALA A 38 -2.87 17.30 9.97
C ALA A 38 -1.59 16.47 10.10
N THR A 39 -1.40 15.47 9.21
CA THR A 39 -0.17 14.65 9.16
C THR A 39 1.06 15.52 8.96
N TRP A 40 1.06 16.40 7.96
CA TRP A 40 2.19 17.32 7.71
C TRP A 40 2.45 18.30 8.85
N GLN A 41 1.42 18.75 9.53
CA GLN A 41 1.55 19.73 10.64
C GLN A 41 1.96 19.09 11.96
N ARG A 42 1.60 17.84 12.23
CA ARG A 42 1.70 17.23 13.56
C ARG A 42 2.71 16.09 13.62
N THR A 43 3.26 15.61 12.48
CA THR A 43 4.25 14.54 12.48
C THR A 43 5.59 15.04 11.95
N ARG A 44 6.69 14.43 12.44
CA ARG A 44 8.04 14.75 11.96
C ARG A 44 8.33 14.18 10.57
N HIS A 45 7.54 13.22 10.13
CA HIS A 45 7.79 12.43 8.93
C HIS A 45 6.58 12.38 8.00
N GLY A 46 5.87 13.51 7.81
CA GLY A 46 4.67 13.59 6.95
C GLY A 46 4.86 13.00 5.55
N ARG A 47 6.09 13.00 5.04
CA ARG A 47 6.48 12.37 3.76
C ARG A 47 6.32 10.84 3.72
N LEU A 48 6.15 10.16 4.87
CA LEU A 48 5.91 8.72 4.93
C LEU A 48 4.46 8.36 4.64
N MET A 49 3.56 9.33 4.61
CA MET A 49 2.17 9.10 4.23
C MET A 49 2.09 8.82 2.73
N SER A 50 1.29 7.83 2.35
CA SER A 50 0.96 7.56 0.95
C SER A 50 0.47 8.84 0.27
N ASP A 51 0.94 9.10 -0.95
CA ASP A 51 0.48 10.27 -1.71
C ASP A 51 -0.97 10.12 -2.19
N VAL A 52 -1.55 11.24 -2.65
CA VAL A 52 -2.95 11.29 -3.07
C VAL A 52 -3.26 10.30 -4.19
N HIS A 53 -2.35 10.14 -5.17
CA HIS A 53 -2.60 9.23 -6.30
C HIS A 53 -2.55 7.77 -5.85
N THR A 54 -1.56 7.39 -5.05
CA THR A 54 -1.48 6.07 -4.42
C THR A 54 -2.76 5.79 -3.63
N GLY A 55 -3.21 6.72 -2.79
CA GLY A 55 -4.46 6.59 -2.03
C GLY A 55 -5.69 6.41 -2.91
N ARG A 56 -5.79 7.13 -4.03
CA ARG A 56 -6.93 6.95 -4.96
C ARG A 56 -6.88 5.61 -5.68
N VAL A 57 -5.69 5.10 -6.00
CA VAL A 57 -5.54 3.73 -6.53
C VAL A 57 -5.96 2.70 -5.49
N LEU A 58 -5.52 2.83 -4.22
CA LEU A 58 -5.95 1.94 -3.13
C LEU A 58 -7.48 1.91 -2.99
N ALA A 59 -8.13 3.07 -2.98
CA ALA A 59 -9.58 3.16 -2.90
C ALA A 59 -10.28 2.51 -4.10
N MET A 60 -9.74 2.70 -5.31
CA MET A 60 -10.29 2.12 -6.53
C MET A 60 -10.15 0.59 -6.53
N VAL A 61 -8.96 0.09 -6.16
CA VAL A 61 -8.71 -1.36 -6.03
C VAL A 61 -9.62 -1.96 -4.97
N SER A 62 -9.75 -1.33 -3.80
CA SER A 62 -10.65 -1.78 -2.75
C SER A 62 -12.10 -1.87 -3.25
N ARG A 63 -12.59 -0.88 -4.00
CA ARG A 63 -13.93 -0.90 -4.61
C ARG A 63 -14.10 -2.02 -5.65
N MET A 64 -13.07 -2.33 -6.44
CA MET A 64 -13.11 -3.41 -7.43
C MET A 64 -13.08 -4.79 -6.77
N VAL A 65 -12.23 -4.96 -5.75
CA VAL A 65 -12.06 -6.23 -5.02
C VAL A 65 -13.22 -6.45 -4.04
N ARG A 66 -13.72 -5.39 -3.39
CA ARG A 66 -14.72 -5.42 -2.33
C ARG A 66 -14.35 -6.44 -1.23
N PRO A 67 -13.20 -6.31 -0.60
CA PRO A 67 -12.69 -7.32 0.31
C PRO A 67 -13.60 -7.50 1.52
N ARG A 68 -13.82 -8.74 1.96
CA ARG A 68 -14.43 -9.07 3.26
C ARG A 68 -13.39 -8.93 4.36
N VAL A 69 -12.14 -9.27 4.07
CA VAL A 69 -11.01 -9.06 4.96
C VAL A 69 -9.93 -8.31 4.21
N ALA A 70 -9.66 -7.07 4.63
CA ALA A 70 -8.53 -6.29 4.18
C ALA A 70 -7.47 -6.18 5.28
N LEU A 71 -6.21 -6.20 4.90
CA LEU A 71 -5.08 -6.00 5.81
C LEU A 71 -4.19 -4.87 5.31
N GLU A 72 -3.77 -3.98 6.20
CA GLU A 72 -2.76 -2.97 5.96
C GLU A 72 -1.58 -3.19 6.92
N LEU A 73 -0.38 -3.31 6.38
CA LEU A 73 0.86 -3.36 7.14
C LEU A 73 1.55 -2.01 7.02
N GLY A 74 1.60 -1.24 8.12
CA GLY A 74 2.07 0.13 8.14
C GLY A 74 0.93 1.14 7.99
N THR A 75 0.24 1.44 9.10
CA THR A 75 -0.88 2.40 9.16
C THR A 75 -0.41 3.83 9.00
N PHE A 76 0.73 4.17 9.62
CA PHE A 76 1.19 5.53 9.84
C PHE A 76 0.07 6.40 10.43
N THR A 77 -0.43 7.43 9.72
CA THR A 77 -1.53 8.27 10.20
C THR A 77 -2.92 7.82 9.75
N GLY A 78 -3.00 6.71 8.98
CA GLY A 78 -4.25 6.09 8.56
C GLY A 78 -4.82 6.60 7.24
N TYR A 79 -4.01 7.27 6.42
CA TYR A 79 -4.45 7.74 5.09
C TYR A 79 -4.78 6.56 4.17
N GLY A 80 -3.89 5.57 4.07
CA GLY A 80 -4.12 4.32 3.34
C GLY A 80 -5.31 3.54 3.88
N THR A 81 -5.40 3.46 5.23
CA THR A 81 -6.54 2.84 5.93
C THR A 81 -7.88 3.40 5.47
N LEU A 82 -8.04 4.73 5.47
CA LEU A 82 -9.28 5.37 5.04
C LEU A 82 -9.55 5.16 3.54
N CYS A 83 -8.50 5.11 2.71
CA CYS A 83 -8.64 4.80 1.29
C CYS A 83 -9.14 3.36 1.06
N LEU A 84 -8.60 2.38 1.78
CA LEU A 84 -9.04 0.98 1.70
C LEU A 84 -10.46 0.81 2.22
N LEU A 85 -10.84 1.54 3.27
CA LEU A 85 -12.19 1.50 3.85
C LEU A 85 -13.28 1.85 2.84
N GLU A 86 -13.00 2.76 1.89
CA GLU A 86 -13.97 3.22 0.89
C GLU A 86 -14.55 2.11 0.01
N GLY A 87 -13.83 1.01 -0.18
CA GLY A 87 -14.26 -0.12 -1.01
C GLY A 87 -14.58 -1.39 -0.24
N LEU A 88 -14.39 -1.40 1.07
CA LEU A 88 -14.62 -2.56 1.90
C LEU A 88 -16.05 -3.12 1.74
N HIS A 89 -16.20 -4.44 1.70
CA HIS A 89 -17.53 -5.08 1.69
C HIS A 89 -18.36 -4.57 2.88
N PRO A 90 -19.70 -4.38 2.76
CA PRO A 90 -20.53 -3.88 3.88
C PRO A 90 -20.36 -4.67 5.20
N GLU A 91 -20.14 -5.98 5.10
CA GLU A 91 -19.87 -6.88 6.24
C GLU A 91 -18.38 -7.18 6.41
N GLY A 92 -17.50 -6.45 5.71
CA GLY A 92 -16.07 -6.69 5.76
C GLY A 92 -15.39 -5.98 6.91
N THR A 93 -14.20 -6.44 7.24
CA THR A 93 -13.29 -5.87 8.26
C THR A 93 -11.99 -5.43 7.63
N LEU A 94 -11.45 -4.33 8.13
CA LEU A 94 -10.14 -3.81 7.76
C LEU A 94 -9.22 -3.86 8.98
N HIS A 95 -8.21 -4.70 8.92
CA HIS A 95 -7.17 -4.79 9.92
C HIS A 95 -5.98 -3.94 9.49
N THR A 96 -5.48 -3.08 10.38
CA THR A 96 -4.32 -2.24 10.11
C THR A 96 -3.32 -2.31 11.25
N VAL A 97 -2.03 -2.37 10.92
CA VAL A 97 -0.95 -2.63 11.88
C VAL A 97 -0.04 -1.43 11.98
N GLU A 98 0.13 -0.90 13.19
CA GLU A 98 1.04 0.21 13.50
C GLU A 98 1.84 -0.08 14.78
N ARG A 99 3.16 0.11 14.69
CA ARG A 99 4.06 -0.08 15.85
C ARG A 99 4.26 1.19 16.67
N ASN A 100 4.00 2.37 16.07
CA ASN A 100 4.18 3.66 16.74
C ASN A 100 2.85 4.21 17.26
N ASP A 101 2.60 4.06 18.56
CA ASP A 101 1.38 4.52 19.21
C ASP A 101 1.29 6.06 19.34
N GLU A 102 2.38 6.81 19.14
CA GLU A 102 2.34 8.28 19.06
C GLU A 102 1.42 8.79 17.93
N LEU A 103 1.12 7.93 16.94
CA LEU A 103 0.23 8.26 15.82
C LEU A 103 -1.26 8.02 16.14
N PHE A 104 -1.57 7.27 17.19
CA PHE A 104 -2.94 6.90 17.54
C PHE A 104 -3.87 8.10 17.80
N PRO A 105 -3.43 9.22 18.38
CA PRO A 105 -4.29 10.40 18.49
C PRO A 105 -4.84 10.92 17.15
N LEU A 106 -4.09 10.76 16.03
CA LEU A 106 -4.61 11.09 14.70
C LEU A 106 -5.64 10.07 14.22
N HIS A 107 -5.44 8.77 14.49
CA HIS A 107 -6.44 7.75 14.19
C HIS A 107 -7.75 8.02 14.93
N ASP A 108 -7.67 8.30 16.23
CA ASP A 108 -8.82 8.53 17.10
C ASP A 108 -9.59 9.83 16.75
N GLU A 109 -8.91 10.83 16.16
CA GLU A 109 -9.54 12.07 15.69
C GLU A 109 -10.20 11.91 14.30
N PHE A 110 -9.54 11.22 13.38
CA PHE A 110 -9.96 11.21 11.97
C PHE A 110 -10.84 10.03 11.58
N TRP A 111 -10.56 8.83 12.09
CA TRP A 111 -11.32 7.64 11.69
C TRP A 111 -12.81 7.72 12.02
N PRO A 112 -13.25 8.21 13.21
CA PRO A 112 -14.67 8.32 13.54
C PRO A 112 -15.47 9.21 12.58
N ARG A 113 -14.79 10.02 11.76
CA ARG A 113 -15.41 10.90 10.76
C ARG A 113 -15.67 10.17 9.43
N ALA A 114 -15.14 8.97 9.25
CA ALA A 114 -15.36 8.15 8.07
C ALA A 114 -16.57 7.23 8.27
N GLU A 115 -17.39 7.10 7.22
CA GLU A 115 -18.47 6.11 7.22
C GLU A 115 -17.88 4.69 7.30
N GLY A 116 -18.42 3.88 8.16
CA GLY A 116 -17.98 2.49 8.34
C GLY A 116 -16.69 2.33 9.17
N HIS A 117 -16.21 3.39 9.85
CA HIS A 117 -15.01 3.33 10.70
C HIS A 117 -15.05 2.22 11.77
N GLY A 118 -16.21 1.84 12.27
CA GLY A 118 -16.34 0.75 13.24
C GLY A 118 -15.90 -0.64 12.71
N ARG A 119 -15.56 -0.74 11.43
CA ARG A 119 -15.02 -1.95 10.80
C ARG A 119 -13.49 -1.94 10.73
N ILE A 120 -12.82 -0.88 11.23
CA ILE A 120 -11.37 -0.78 11.30
C ILE A 120 -10.90 -1.39 12.63
N HIS A 121 -10.02 -2.37 12.55
CA HIS A 121 -9.36 -3.02 13.68
C HIS A 121 -7.88 -2.65 13.69
N ARG A 122 -7.49 -1.79 14.64
CA ARG A 122 -6.10 -1.37 14.83
C ARG A 122 -5.34 -2.41 15.66
N HIS A 123 -4.23 -2.92 15.11
CA HIS A 123 -3.27 -3.77 15.81
C HIS A 123 -2.03 -2.95 16.16
N HIS A 124 -1.69 -2.89 17.45
CA HIS A 124 -0.45 -2.26 17.91
C HIS A 124 0.67 -3.28 17.92
N GLY A 125 1.73 -3.07 17.15
CA GLY A 125 2.88 -3.95 17.11
C GLY A 125 3.59 -4.03 15.76
N GLU A 126 4.55 -4.93 15.68
CA GLU A 126 5.30 -5.20 14.46
C GLU A 126 4.46 -6.03 13.47
N ALA A 127 4.58 -5.67 12.18
CA ALA A 127 3.83 -6.33 11.10
C ALA A 127 4.02 -7.85 11.08
N MET A 128 5.26 -8.34 11.23
CA MET A 128 5.54 -9.77 11.25
C MET A 128 4.89 -10.49 12.43
N ALA A 129 4.89 -9.88 13.62
CA ALA A 129 4.25 -10.47 14.80
C ALA A 129 2.74 -10.64 14.61
N VAL A 130 2.08 -9.69 13.93
CA VAL A 130 0.65 -9.81 13.60
C VAL A 130 0.42 -10.91 12.57
N LEU A 131 1.25 -10.99 11.52
CA LEU A 131 1.12 -12.03 10.48
C LEU A 131 1.34 -13.43 11.04
N GLU A 132 2.35 -13.63 11.89
CA GLU A 132 2.66 -14.92 12.52
C GLU A 132 1.55 -15.40 13.47
N ASN A 133 0.79 -14.48 14.05
CA ASN A 133 -0.35 -14.78 14.92
C ASN A 133 -1.70 -14.63 14.21
N TRP A 134 -1.72 -14.45 12.90
CA TRP A 134 -2.97 -14.35 12.14
C TRP A 134 -3.67 -15.70 12.09
N ASP A 135 -4.86 -15.76 12.66
CA ASP A 135 -5.70 -16.94 12.60
C ASP A 135 -6.84 -16.76 11.59
N PRO A 136 -6.80 -17.46 10.44
CA PRO A 136 -7.84 -17.34 9.43
C PRO A 136 -9.23 -17.83 9.89
N GLU A 137 -9.32 -18.66 10.92
CA GLU A 137 -10.61 -19.14 11.45
C GLU A 137 -11.33 -18.04 12.22
N THR A 138 -10.60 -17.15 12.90
CA THR A 138 -11.17 -16.04 13.68
C THR A 138 -11.15 -14.71 12.94
N LEU A 139 -10.08 -14.41 12.21
CA LEU A 139 -9.89 -13.12 11.52
C LEU A 139 -10.28 -13.19 10.04
N GLY A 140 -10.45 -14.38 9.50
CA GLY A 140 -10.77 -14.63 8.10
C GLY A 140 -9.53 -14.69 7.19
N THR A 141 -9.76 -15.16 5.97
CA THR A 141 -8.76 -15.22 4.91
C THR A 141 -8.68 -13.85 4.24
N ILE A 142 -7.46 -13.36 4.01
CA ILE A 142 -7.23 -11.99 3.50
C ILE A 142 -7.55 -11.89 2.01
N ASP A 143 -8.45 -11.01 1.63
CA ASP A 143 -8.82 -10.77 0.22
C ASP A 143 -7.97 -9.67 -0.42
N CYS A 144 -7.53 -8.69 0.37
CA CYS A 144 -6.70 -7.59 -0.10
C CYS A 144 -5.72 -7.17 1.00
N ALA A 145 -4.42 -7.17 0.70
CA ALA A 145 -3.39 -6.69 1.60
C ALA A 145 -2.67 -5.48 0.98
N TYR A 146 -2.45 -4.42 1.77
CA TYR A 146 -1.57 -3.30 1.43
C TYR A 146 -0.33 -3.35 2.32
N VAL A 147 0.85 -3.39 1.71
CA VAL A 147 2.13 -3.62 2.38
C VAL A 147 3.00 -2.37 2.27
N ASP A 148 2.98 -1.57 3.33
CA ASP A 148 3.74 -0.33 3.46
C ASP A 148 4.49 -0.23 4.80
N ALA A 149 4.89 -1.35 5.35
CA ALA A 149 5.69 -1.43 6.58
C ALA A 149 7.20 -1.38 6.30
N ASP A 150 8.01 -2.06 7.11
CA ASP A 150 9.46 -2.10 6.95
C ASP A 150 9.88 -2.74 5.63
N LYS A 151 10.63 -1.98 4.82
CA LYS A 151 11.08 -2.42 3.50
C LYS A 151 12.22 -3.45 3.56
N GLN A 152 12.98 -3.51 4.64
CA GLN A 152 14.01 -4.54 4.81
C GLN A 152 13.38 -5.93 5.02
N GLY A 153 12.26 -5.99 5.74
CA GLY A 153 11.51 -7.23 6.02
C GLY A 153 10.49 -7.60 4.95
N ILE A 154 10.39 -6.87 3.84
CA ILE A 154 9.28 -6.99 2.87
C ILE A 154 9.14 -8.38 2.25
N ASN A 155 10.26 -9.10 2.03
CA ASN A 155 10.22 -10.47 1.50
C ASN A 155 9.67 -11.46 2.54
N ALA A 156 10.00 -11.30 3.82
CA ALA A 156 9.41 -12.11 4.88
C ALA A 156 7.90 -11.83 5.01
N GLN A 157 7.48 -10.57 4.88
CA GLN A 157 6.06 -10.20 4.86
C GLN A 157 5.33 -10.86 3.68
N LEU A 158 5.92 -10.90 2.48
CA LEU A 158 5.35 -11.61 1.33
C LEU A 158 5.14 -13.10 1.64
N GLU A 159 6.19 -13.78 2.13
CA GLU A 159 6.11 -15.23 2.41
C GLU A 159 5.08 -15.55 3.52
N ALA A 160 4.96 -14.68 4.53
CA ALA A 160 3.95 -14.82 5.58
C ALA A 160 2.51 -14.54 5.07
N LEU A 161 2.34 -13.60 4.14
CA LEU A 161 1.04 -13.23 3.57
C LEU A 161 0.49 -14.29 2.59
N LEU A 162 1.36 -14.92 1.78
CA LEU A 162 0.92 -15.83 0.72
C LEU A 162 -0.02 -16.96 1.20
N PRO A 163 0.24 -17.66 2.32
CA PRO A 163 -0.69 -18.69 2.82
C PRO A 163 -1.99 -18.12 3.38
N LEU A 164 -1.99 -16.86 3.85
CA LEU A 164 -3.13 -16.18 4.45
C LEU A 164 -4.09 -15.56 3.45
N LEU A 165 -3.64 -15.41 2.19
CA LEU A 165 -4.46 -14.84 1.12
C LEU A 165 -5.52 -15.83 0.64
N SER A 166 -6.71 -15.30 0.40
CA SER A 166 -7.77 -16.01 -0.29
C SER A 166 -7.36 -16.41 -1.71
N LYS A 167 -8.05 -17.37 -2.31
CA LYS A 167 -7.93 -17.65 -3.74
C LYS A 167 -8.29 -16.40 -4.51
N LYS A 168 -7.42 -15.97 -5.43
CA LYS A 168 -7.54 -14.72 -6.17
C LYS A 168 -7.39 -13.46 -5.30
N GLY A 169 -6.83 -13.58 -4.10
CA GLY A 169 -6.53 -12.45 -3.22
C GLY A 169 -5.47 -11.52 -3.82
N TRP A 170 -5.50 -10.27 -3.38
CA TRP A 170 -4.65 -9.20 -3.89
C TRP A 170 -3.66 -8.74 -2.83
N MET A 171 -2.46 -8.38 -3.28
CA MET A 171 -1.46 -7.66 -2.50
C MET A 171 -1.03 -6.41 -3.26
N LEU A 172 -0.83 -5.30 -2.55
CA LEU A 172 -0.29 -4.06 -3.08
C LEU A 172 0.95 -3.71 -2.27
N PHE A 173 2.10 -3.64 -2.92
CA PHE A 173 3.38 -3.28 -2.28
C PHE A 173 3.75 -1.85 -2.64
N ASP A 174 3.97 -0.99 -1.64
CA ASP A 174 4.37 0.40 -1.85
C ASP A 174 5.89 0.58 -1.92
N ASN A 175 6.31 1.68 -2.55
CA ASN A 175 7.69 2.14 -2.73
C ASN A 175 8.59 1.13 -3.49
N THR A 176 8.00 0.37 -4.42
CA THR A 176 8.72 -0.67 -5.16
C THR A 176 9.70 -0.13 -6.21
N TRP A 177 9.76 1.19 -6.39
CA TRP A 177 10.75 1.88 -7.22
C TRP A 177 11.90 2.49 -6.44
N TRP A 178 11.71 2.77 -5.16
CA TRP A 178 12.70 3.39 -4.29
C TRP A 178 13.30 4.66 -4.90
N ASN A 179 12.46 5.68 -5.10
CA ASN A 179 12.80 6.94 -5.78
C ASN A 179 13.37 6.76 -7.20
N GLY A 180 12.99 5.68 -7.89
CA GLY A 180 13.50 5.36 -9.22
C GLY A 180 14.95 4.87 -9.25
N THR A 181 15.53 4.53 -8.08
CA THR A 181 16.97 4.23 -7.95
C THR A 181 17.30 2.75 -7.84
N LEU A 182 16.32 1.83 -8.08
CA LEU A 182 16.60 0.38 -8.01
C LEU A 182 17.40 -0.16 -9.20
N GLY A 183 17.48 0.56 -10.31
CA GLY A 183 18.20 0.16 -11.51
C GLY A 183 19.17 1.21 -12.03
N GLY A 184 19.96 0.82 -13.03
CA GLY A 184 20.92 1.71 -13.67
C GLY A 184 22.32 1.76 -13.01
N PRO A 185 23.24 2.53 -13.59
CA PRO A 185 24.64 2.55 -13.13
C PRO A 185 24.84 3.16 -11.73
N GLU A 186 23.90 4.00 -11.28
CA GLU A 186 23.91 4.63 -9.96
C GLU A 186 22.83 4.04 -9.04
N ALA A 187 22.59 2.73 -9.18
CA ALA A 187 21.56 2.07 -8.39
C ALA A 187 21.84 2.18 -6.88
N ALA A 188 20.81 2.53 -6.10
CA ALA A 188 20.90 2.57 -4.66
C ALA A 188 21.30 1.20 -4.10
N THR A 189 22.14 1.18 -3.08
CA THR A 189 22.62 -0.03 -2.40
C THR A 189 22.20 0.01 -0.93
N GLY A 190 22.19 -1.15 -0.30
CA GLY A 190 21.87 -1.31 1.12
C GLY A 190 20.65 -2.17 1.39
N PRO A 191 20.37 -2.44 2.68
CA PRO A 191 19.39 -3.46 3.05
C PRO A 191 18.00 -3.28 2.44
N LYS A 192 17.47 -2.04 2.40
CA LYS A 192 16.13 -1.76 1.86
C LYS A 192 16.07 -1.83 0.33
N PRO A 193 16.94 -1.14 -0.45
CA PRO A 193 16.97 -1.27 -1.91
C PRO A 193 17.22 -2.71 -2.36
N ASP A 194 18.09 -3.44 -1.66
CA ASP A 194 18.42 -4.83 -2.00
C ASP A 194 17.21 -5.75 -1.75
N ALA A 195 16.49 -5.56 -0.65
CA ALA A 195 15.26 -6.29 -0.35
C ALA A 195 14.16 -6.01 -1.39
N LEU A 196 14.01 -4.77 -1.84
CA LEU A 196 13.04 -4.40 -2.89
C LEU A 196 13.40 -4.98 -4.26
N ARG A 197 14.69 -5.03 -4.61
CA ARG A 197 15.12 -5.74 -5.83
C ARG A 197 14.80 -7.24 -5.76
N ALA A 198 15.08 -7.85 -4.62
CA ALA A 198 14.76 -9.27 -4.40
C ALA A 198 13.25 -9.52 -4.49
N LEU A 199 12.42 -8.65 -3.88
CA LEU A 199 10.96 -8.70 -4.01
C LEU A 199 10.51 -8.62 -5.48
N ASN A 200 10.97 -7.61 -6.21
CA ASN A 200 10.58 -7.40 -7.61
C ASN A 200 10.99 -8.59 -8.48
N GLN A 201 12.16 -9.18 -8.24
CA GLN A 201 12.61 -10.38 -8.92
C GLN A 201 11.76 -11.62 -8.54
N ARG A 202 11.48 -11.80 -7.24
CA ARG A 202 10.66 -12.90 -6.72
C ARG A 202 9.26 -12.89 -7.32
N LEU A 203 8.59 -11.72 -7.31
CA LEU A 203 7.25 -11.55 -7.87
C LEU A 203 7.22 -11.81 -9.39
N ARG A 204 8.24 -11.34 -10.12
CA ARG A 204 8.34 -11.56 -11.57
C ARG A 204 8.51 -13.04 -11.96
N MET A 205 9.19 -13.82 -11.13
CA MET A 205 9.53 -15.22 -11.41
C MET A 205 8.48 -16.22 -10.92
N ASP A 206 7.52 -15.77 -10.12
CA ASP A 206 6.49 -16.64 -9.55
C ASP A 206 5.31 -16.81 -10.51
N SER A 207 5.21 -17.99 -11.10
CA SER A 207 4.13 -18.32 -12.03
C SER A 207 2.75 -18.49 -11.37
N THR A 208 2.68 -18.50 -10.04
CA THR A 208 1.41 -18.55 -9.29
C THR A 208 0.84 -17.17 -8.99
N LEU A 209 1.59 -16.12 -9.36
CA LEU A 209 1.24 -14.72 -9.15
C LEU A 209 1.17 -13.97 -10.47
N GLU A 210 0.16 -13.13 -10.61
CA GLU A 210 0.07 -12.11 -11.66
C GLU A 210 0.52 -10.78 -11.07
N THR A 211 1.48 -10.12 -11.73
CA THR A 211 2.13 -8.91 -11.17
C THR A 211 2.12 -7.77 -12.17
N VAL A 212 1.71 -6.58 -11.72
CA VAL A 212 1.77 -5.32 -12.48
C VAL A 212 2.40 -4.24 -11.61
N VAL A 213 3.39 -3.55 -12.15
CA VAL A 213 4.01 -2.39 -11.49
C VAL A 213 3.41 -1.10 -12.06
N LEU A 214 2.76 -0.32 -11.20
CA LEU A 214 2.17 0.97 -11.56
C LEU A 214 3.15 2.11 -11.29
N PRO A 215 3.31 3.06 -12.24
CA PRO A 215 4.13 4.25 -12.06
C PRO A 215 3.37 5.33 -11.25
N VAL A 216 2.95 4.99 -10.05
CA VAL A 216 2.21 5.85 -9.11
C VAL A 216 3.00 5.99 -7.84
N GLY A 217 3.09 7.20 -7.29
CA GLY A 217 3.91 7.48 -6.11
C GLY A 217 5.38 7.09 -6.30
N ASP A 218 5.90 6.34 -5.36
CA ASP A 218 7.25 5.74 -5.43
C ASP A 218 7.22 4.29 -5.98
N GLY A 219 6.24 4.00 -6.82
CA GLY A 219 5.99 2.69 -7.44
C GLY A 219 5.09 1.81 -6.58
N LEU A 220 3.92 1.50 -7.11
CA LEU A 220 2.96 0.59 -6.49
C LEU A 220 2.92 -0.72 -7.29
N THR A 221 3.34 -1.82 -6.68
CA THR A 221 3.26 -3.15 -7.30
C THR A 221 1.98 -3.85 -6.88
N MET A 222 1.13 -4.14 -7.85
CA MET A 222 -0.09 -4.93 -7.66
C MET A 222 0.19 -6.38 -7.96
N VAL A 223 -0.23 -7.26 -7.08
CA VAL A 223 -0.05 -8.71 -7.19
C VAL A 223 -1.38 -9.39 -6.96
N ARG A 224 -1.70 -10.36 -7.80
CA ARG A 224 -2.88 -11.21 -7.64
C ARG A 224 -2.47 -12.67 -7.58
N LYS A 225 -2.98 -13.41 -6.61
CA LYS A 225 -2.81 -14.85 -6.49
C LYS A 225 -3.76 -15.57 -7.46
N HIS A 226 -3.27 -16.56 -8.20
CA HIS A 226 -4.07 -17.39 -9.12
C HIS A 226 -5.00 -18.37 -8.40
#